data_cb1459c32b93a9430f5306348d54a354
#
_entry.id   cb1459c32b93a9430f5306348d54a354
#
_cell.length_a   1.000
_cell.length_b   1.000
_cell.length_c   1.000
_cell.angle_alpha   90.00
_cell.angle_beta   90.00
_cell.angle_gamma   90.00
#
_symmetry.space_group_name_H-M   'P 1'
#
loop_
_entity.id
_entity.type
_entity.pdbx_description
1 polymer ?
#
loop_
_entity_poly.entity_id
_entity_poly.type
_entity_poly.pdbx_seq_one_letter_code
_entity_poly.pdbx_strand_id
1 'polypeptide(L)'
;MPRKDPAPVAGTYEGDYGPIELEPDPYLDDGWLISVNGVPSSHIVLGIPRELVFEYMQWIAVAVESHLEDTGADTSKLRLTHLGGGACSLARYFAEVYPSSRNSVVELDGSLAALARESFDIPRSPRVKIRVDDAREVAASFTADSRDIIIRDVFSGAVTPQNLTTVEFFSECRHGLATGGLYVSNCGDHADLRGAKAELAGMAEVWEHVAVIADPAMLKGRRYGNIVLLASDSELLEDGSPTCAAATRRLLGGAVPAQYKDEEWTRRFFSGAVARHD
;
A
#
# COMPACT_ATOMS: atom_id res chain seq x y z
N MET A 1 20.75 -18.98 10.19
CA MET A 1 21.41 -18.37 11.36
C MET A 1 20.39 -18.29 12.48
N PRO A 2 20.75 -18.52 13.76
CA PRO A 2 19.79 -18.34 14.85
C PRO A 2 19.33 -16.88 14.86
N ARG A 3 18.04 -16.70 15.10
CA ARG A 3 17.36 -15.42 15.19
C ARG A 3 18.03 -14.56 16.27
N LYS A 4 18.35 -13.30 15.98
CA LYS A 4 19.02 -12.37 16.88
C LYS A 4 18.07 -11.61 17.79
N ASP A 5 16.79 -11.59 17.42
CA ASP A 5 15.74 -10.86 18.14
C ASP A 5 14.82 -11.86 18.88
N PRO A 6 14.24 -11.48 20.02
CA PRO A 6 13.30 -12.32 20.73
C PRO A 6 12.09 -12.65 19.83
N ALA A 7 11.54 -13.85 19.99
CA ALA A 7 10.33 -14.24 19.29
C ALA A 7 9.17 -13.33 19.71
N PRO A 8 8.24 -12.98 18.78
CA PRO A 8 7.03 -12.27 19.18
C PRO A 8 6.28 -13.02 20.27
N VAL A 9 5.63 -12.30 21.15
CA VAL A 9 4.82 -12.88 22.23
C VAL A 9 3.35 -12.62 21.91
N ALA A 10 2.54 -13.69 21.90
CA ALA A 10 1.10 -13.53 21.70
C ALA A 10 0.46 -12.80 22.87
N GLY A 11 -0.48 -11.89 22.58
CA GLY A 11 -1.17 -11.13 23.61
C GLY A 11 -1.82 -9.87 23.09
N THR A 12 -2.45 -9.15 24.01
CA THR A 12 -3.02 -7.83 23.77
C THR A 12 -2.11 -6.77 24.38
N TYR A 13 -1.77 -5.77 23.59
CA TYR A 13 -0.91 -4.65 23.96
C TYR A 13 -1.70 -3.35 23.90
N GLU A 14 -1.30 -2.36 24.69
CA GLU A 14 -1.86 -1.02 24.59
C GLU A 14 -1.27 -0.29 23.39
N GLY A 15 -2.13 0.18 22.49
CA GLY A 15 -1.79 1.07 21.37
C GLY A 15 -2.30 2.49 21.65
N ASP A 16 -1.73 3.48 20.97
CA ASP A 16 -2.13 4.89 21.12
C ASP A 16 -3.57 5.13 20.63
N TYR A 17 -4.04 4.28 19.71
CA TYR A 17 -5.37 4.38 19.08
C TYR A 17 -6.27 3.18 19.37
N GLY A 18 -5.92 2.36 20.36
CA GLY A 18 -6.70 1.21 20.82
C GLY A 18 -5.86 -0.06 20.96
N PRO A 19 -6.47 -1.17 21.41
CA PRO A 19 -5.75 -2.40 21.67
C PRO A 19 -5.12 -2.97 20.38
N ILE A 20 -3.88 -3.45 20.54
CA ILE A 20 -3.13 -4.18 19.50
C ILE A 20 -3.10 -5.63 19.90
N GLU A 21 -3.67 -6.49 19.08
CA GLU A 21 -3.67 -7.95 19.31
C GLU A 21 -2.60 -8.59 18.42
N LEU A 22 -1.76 -9.41 19.01
CA LEU A 22 -0.69 -10.15 18.35
C LEU A 22 -0.94 -11.64 18.52
N GLU A 23 -1.25 -12.33 17.42
CA GLU A 23 -1.62 -13.73 17.44
C GLU A 23 -0.79 -14.55 16.45
N PRO A 24 -0.34 -15.77 16.82
CA PRO A 24 0.28 -16.67 15.86
C PRO A 24 -0.76 -17.14 14.82
N ASP A 25 -0.33 -17.23 13.57
CA ASP A 25 -1.18 -17.81 12.51
C ASP A 25 -1.27 -19.35 12.72
N PRO A 26 -2.48 -19.91 12.82
CA PRO A 26 -2.63 -21.36 13.05
C PRO A 26 -2.30 -22.21 11.81
N TYR A 27 -2.11 -21.61 10.64
CA TYR A 27 -1.91 -22.31 9.36
C TYR A 27 -0.53 -22.08 8.75
N LEU A 28 0.21 -21.08 9.21
CA LEU A 28 1.53 -20.73 8.70
C LEU A 28 2.55 -20.74 9.84
N ASP A 29 3.54 -21.64 9.75
CA ASP A 29 4.67 -21.64 10.66
C ASP A 29 5.36 -20.26 10.63
N ASP A 30 5.72 -19.73 11.81
CA ASP A 30 6.30 -18.39 11.96
C ASP A 30 5.40 -17.23 11.44
N GLY A 31 4.14 -17.49 11.11
CA GLY A 31 3.13 -16.51 10.75
C GLY A 31 2.54 -15.81 11.98
N TRP A 32 2.30 -14.49 11.85
CA TRP A 32 1.73 -13.64 12.90
C TRP A 32 0.71 -12.68 12.34
N LEU A 33 -0.48 -12.70 12.91
CA LEU A 33 -1.54 -11.73 12.64
C LEU A 33 -1.47 -10.60 13.66
N ILE A 34 -1.53 -9.37 13.18
CA ILE A 34 -1.62 -8.17 13.99
C ILE A 34 -2.96 -7.51 13.70
N SER A 35 -3.78 -7.34 14.75
CA SER A 35 -5.05 -6.63 14.67
C SER A 35 -4.99 -5.36 15.53
N VAL A 36 -5.62 -4.29 15.05
CA VAL A 36 -5.78 -3.03 15.80
C VAL A 36 -7.28 -2.79 15.95
N ASN A 37 -7.75 -2.63 17.18
CA ASN A 37 -9.20 -2.54 17.49
C ASN A 37 -10.01 -3.71 16.91
N GLY A 38 -9.47 -4.93 16.92
CA GLY A 38 -10.11 -6.11 16.36
C GLY A 38 -10.15 -6.17 14.83
N VAL A 39 -9.50 -5.22 14.13
CA VAL A 39 -9.41 -5.21 12.67
C VAL A 39 -8.03 -5.70 12.25
N PRO A 40 -7.92 -6.76 11.41
CA PRO A 40 -6.63 -7.21 10.86
C PRO A 40 -5.91 -6.08 10.14
N SER A 41 -4.72 -5.73 10.62
CA SER A 41 -3.91 -4.61 10.12
C SER A 41 -2.67 -5.08 9.38
N SER A 42 -2.06 -6.18 9.83
CA SER A 42 -0.86 -6.71 9.20
C SER A 42 -0.76 -8.22 9.39
N HIS A 43 -0.11 -8.89 8.48
CA HIS A 43 0.34 -10.26 8.64
C HIS A 43 1.84 -10.36 8.33
N ILE A 44 2.59 -11.02 9.18
CA ILE A 44 4.03 -11.16 9.06
C ILE A 44 4.40 -12.64 9.11
N VAL A 45 5.18 -13.11 8.15
CA VAL A 45 5.88 -14.39 8.23
C VAL A 45 7.35 -14.11 8.53
N LEU A 46 7.83 -14.61 9.66
CA LEU A 46 9.18 -14.34 10.13
C LEU A 46 10.21 -15.06 9.27
N GLY A 47 11.28 -14.36 8.92
CA GLY A 47 12.31 -14.90 8.05
C GLY A 47 11.92 -15.00 6.56
N ILE A 48 10.65 -14.72 6.21
CA ILE A 48 10.17 -14.76 4.81
C ILE A 48 9.54 -13.40 4.44
N PRO A 49 10.33 -12.33 4.31
CA PRO A 49 9.80 -10.98 4.07
C PRO A 49 9.06 -10.83 2.73
N ARG A 50 9.25 -11.78 1.79
CA ARG A 50 8.52 -11.81 0.51
C ARG A 50 7.12 -12.39 0.61
N GLU A 51 6.75 -13.01 1.72
CA GLU A 51 5.39 -13.52 1.92
C GLU A 51 4.44 -12.39 2.30
N LEU A 52 3.52 -12.10 1.42
CA LEU A 52 2.42 -11.14 1.62
C LEU A 52 1.11 -11.92 1.67
N VAL A 53 0.54 -12.10 2.85
CA VAL A 53 -0.68 -12.91 3.04
C VAL A 53 -1.93 -12.16 2.62
N PHE A 54 -1.99 -10.85 2.88
CA PHE A 54 -3.13 -10.04 2.42
C PHE A 54 -3.07 -9.85 0.91
N GLU A 55 -4.15 -10.20 0.24
CA GLU A 55 -4.25 -10.21 -1.22
C GLU A 55 -3.95 -8.84 -1.85
N TYR A 56 -4.47 -7.76 -1.24
CA TYR A 56 -4.25 -6.41 -1.78
C TYR A 56 -2.78 -5.97 -1.70
N MET A 57 -2.03 -6.44 -0.71
CA MET A 57 -0.59 -6.18 -0.63
C MET A 57 0.17 -6.87 -1.76
N GLN A 58 -0.25 -8.08 -2.17
CA GLN A 58 0.28 -8.74 -3.35
C GLN A 58 -0.03 -7.94 -4.62
N TRP A 59 -1.23 -7.36 -4.72
CA TRP A 59 -1.60 -6.53 -5.87
C TRP A 59 -0.79 -5.23 -5.91
N ILE A 60 -0.54 -4.58 -4.76
CA ILE A 60 0.36 -3.42 -4.65
C ILE A 60 1.78 -3.81 -5.09
N ALA A 61 2.29 -4.95 -4.65
CA ALA A 61 3.61 -5.43 -5.06
C ALA A 61 3.69 -5.64 -6.58
N VAL A 62 2.69 -6.29 -7.18
CA VAL A 62 2.60 -6.46 -8.64
C VAL A 62 2.58 -5.12 -9.35
N ALA A 63 1.77 -4.16 -8.88
CA ALA A 63 1.66 -2.84 -9.49
C ALA A 63 3.00 -2.08 -9.49
N VAL A 64 3.66 -2.02 -8.32
CA VAL A 64 4.93 -1.30 -8.17
C VAL A 64 6.04 -1.95 -9.00
N GLU A 65 6.20 -3.28 -8.92
CA GLU A 65 7.23 -4.00 -9.66
C GLU A 65 7.05 -3.87 -11.16
N SER A 66 5.81 -4.01 -11.65
CA SER A 66 5.50 -3.90 -13.07
C SER A 66 5.69 -2.47 -13.59
N HIS A 67 5.35 -1.44 -12.80
CA HIS A 67 5.60 -0.05 -13.16
C HIS A 67 7.10 0.25 -13.26
N LEU A 68 7.89 -0.22 -12.29
CA LEU A 68 9.35 -0.04 -12.31
C LEU A 68 10.01 -0.78 -13.48
N GLU A 69 9.51 -1.96 -13.84
CA GLU A 69 9.98 -2.71 -15.01
C GLU A 69 9.63 -1.99 -16.32
N ASP A 70 8.39 -1.55 -16.47
CA ASP A 70 7.87 -0.91 -17.67
C ASP A 70 8.55 0.43 -17.96
N THR A 71 8.80 1.23 -16.92
CA THR A 71 9.48 2.52 -17.02
C THR A 71 11.01 2.40 -17.10
N GLY A 72 11.58 1.21 -16.87
CA GLY A 72 13.02 1.01 -16.80
C GLY A 72 13.70 1.78 -15.66
N ALA A 73 13.01 1.98 -14.55
CA ALA A 73 13.48 2.77 -13.42
C ALA A 73 14.75 2.21 -12.79
N ASP A 74 15.67 3.09 -12.36
CA ASP A 74 16.88 2.68 -11.62
C ASP A 74 16.53 2.26 -10.19
N THR A 75 16.38 0.96 -9.99
CA THR A 75 16.06 0.37 -8.69
C THR A 75 17.22 0.39 -7.68
N SER A 76 18.43 0.79 -8.09
CA SER A 76 19.62 0.83 -7.21
C SER A 76 19.54 1.94 -6.15
N LYS A 77 18.64 2.94 -6.34
CA LYS A 77 18.45 4.10 -5.45
C LYS A 77 16.99 4.35 -5.12
N LEU A 78 16.15 3.34 -5.26
CA LEU A 78 14.71 3.45 -5.12
C LEU A 78 14.28 3.98 -3.75
N ARG A 79 13.40 4.99 -3.76
CA ARG A 79 12.88 5.67 -2.57
C ARG A 79 11.38 5.44 -2.48
N LEU A 80 10.97 4.59 -1.54
CA LEU A 80 9.56 4.30 -1.27
C LEU A 80 9.12 5.02 0.01
N THR A 81 7.92 5.57 -0.03
CA THR A 81 7.24 6.09 1.15
C THR A 81 5.94 5.33 1.35
N HIS A 82 5.78 4.78 2.55
CA HIS A 82 4.59 4.08 3.00
C HIS A 82 3.85 4.98 3.97
N LEU A 83 2.71 5.52 3.56
CA LEU A 83 1.77 6.24 4.41
C LEU A 83 0.80 5.22 4.99
N GLY A 84 0.91 4.99 6.30
CA GLY A 84 0.40 3.82 6.99
C GLY A 84 1.46 2.70 6.99
N GLY A 85 1.82 2.26 8.17
CA GLY A 85 2.90 1.28 8.36
C GLY A 85 2.41 -0.06 8.87
N GLY A 86 1.50 -0.04 9.81
CA GLY A 86 1.16 -1.22 10.57
C GLY A 86 2.43 -1.93 11.08
N ALA A 87 2.55 -3.24 10.84
CA ALA A 87 3.77 -3.99 11.15
C ALA A 87 4.78 -4.01 9.99
N CYS A 88 4.72 -3.07 9.05
CA CYS A 88 5.68 -2.88 7.95
C CYS A 88 5.76 -4.03 6.93
N SER A 89 4.68 -4.78 6.68
CA SER A 89 4.68 -5.91 5.73
C SER A 89 5.22 -5.51 4.35
N LEU A 90 4.66 -4.46 3.73
CA LEU A 90 5.11 -3.96 2.42
C LEU A 90 6.53 -3.40 2.45
N ALA A 91 6.91 -2.67 3.51
CA ALA A 91 8.25 -2.11 3.61
C ALA A 91 9.33 -3.22 3.78
N ARG A 92 9.03 -4.30 4.51
CA ARG A 92 9.88 -5.49 4.60
C ARG A 92 10.01 -6.17 3.24
N TYR A 93 8.90 -6.33 2.54
CA TYR A 93 8.85 -6.91 1.21
C TYR A 93 9.76 -6.15 0.23
N PHE A 94 9.54 -4.83 0.08
CA PHE A 94 10.32 -4.03 -0.87
C PHE A 94 11.79 -3.89 -0.48
N ALA A 95 12.11 -3.87 0.81
CA ALA A 95 13.50 -3.90 1.28
C ALA A 95 14.20 -5.23 0.96
N GLU A 96 13.47 -6.33 0.80
CA GLU A 96 13.99 -7.63 0.38
C GLU A 96 14.10 -7.77 -1.13
N VAL A 97 13.09 -7.30 -1.88
CA VAL A 97 13.08 -7.35 -3.35
C VAL A 97 14.11 -6.37 -3.93
N TYR A 98 14.21 -5.19 -3.34
CA TYR A 98 15.16 -4.13 -3.73
C TYR A 98 16.12 -3.80 -2.57
N PRO A 99 17.19 -4.58 -2.36
CA PRO A 99 18.05 -4.46 -1.16
C PRO A 99 18.73 -3.10 -0.99
N SER A 100 18.88 -2.33 -2.06
CA SER A 100 19.44 -0.97 -2.05
C SER A 100 18.38 0.13 -1.86
N SER A 101 17.10 -0.23 -1.82
CA SER A 101 16.00 0.73 -1.63
C SER A 101 16.02 1.37 -0.24
N ARG A 102 15.41 2.55 -0.16
CA ARG A 102 15.13 3.25 1.09
C ARG A 102 13.63 3.34 1.27
N ASN A 103 13.12 2.66 2.30
CA ASN A 103 11.71 2.65 2.66
C ASN A 103 11.49 3.56 3.86
N SER A 104 10.73 4.63 3.67
CA SER A 104 10.25 5.51 4.75
C SER A 104 8.82 5.13 5.09
N VAL A 105 8.59 4.68 6.31
CA VAL A 105 7.27 4.29 6.81
C VAL A 105 6.78 5.38 7.75
N VAL A 106 5.57 5.85 7.54
CA VAL A 106 4.87 6.79 8.41
C VAL A 106 3.73 6.04 9.10
N GLU A 107 3.81 5.94 10.42
CA GLU A 107 2.82 5.27 11.24
C GLU A 107 2.35 6.22 12.34
N LEU A 108 1.05 6.35 12.50
CA LEU A 108 0.48 7.28 13.47
C LEU A 108 0.55 6.72 14.90
N ASP A 109 0.39 5.41 15.06
CA ASP A 109 0.44 4.72 16.36
C ASP A 109 1.91 4.40 16.74
N GLY A 110 2.45 5.18 17.68
CA GLY A 110 3.82 5.02 18.17
C GLY A 110 4.03 3.71 18.91
N SER A 111 3.02 3.25 19.63
CA SER A 111 3.04 1.98 20.37
C SER A 111 3.06 0.80 19.39
N LEU A 112 2.26 0.84 18.32
CA LEU A 112 2.29 -0.17 17.25
C LEU A 112 3.65 -0.18 16.54
N ALA A 113 4.20 0.99 16.20
CA ALA A 113 5.50 1.11 15.55
C ALA A 113 6.63 0.52 16.41
N ALA A 114 6.61 0.75 17.73
CA ALA A 114 7.56 0.19 18.68
C ALA A 114 7.41 -1.33 18.78
N LEU A 115 6.19 -1.83 19.00
CA LEU A 115 5.88 -3.26 19.07
C LEU A 115 6.31 -4.00 17.80
N ALA A 116 5.99 -3.45 16.62
CA ALA A 116 6.40 -4.02 15.35
C ALA A 116 7.93 -4.13 15.23
N ARG A 117 8.64 -3.08 15.64
CA ARG A 117 10.12 -3.03 15.60
C ARG A 117 10.76 -4.03 16.55
N GLU A 118 10.15 -4.28 17.70
CA GLU A 118 10.63 -5.23 18.71
C GLU A 118 10.31 -6.68 18.36
N SER A 119 9.14 -6.91 17.77
CA SER A 119 8.61 -8.25 17.52
C SER A 119 9.07 -8.85 16.19
N PHE A 120 9.32 -8.02 15.17
CA PHE A 120 9.54 -8.51 13.81
C PHE A 120 10.92 -8.13 13.26
N ASP A 121 11.38 -8.91 12.28
CA ASP A 121 12.64 -8.77 11.57
C ASP A 121 12.61 -7.60 10.55
N ILE A 122 12.18 -6.41 11.01
CA ILE A 122 12.15 -5.20 10.18
C ILE A 122 13.58 -4.69 9.97
N PRO A 123 14.06 -4.55 8.71
CA PRO A 123 15.39 -4.01 8.46
C PRO A 123 15.57 -2.62 9.08
N ARG A 124 16.77 -2.33 9.57
CA ARG A 124 17.05 -1.01 10.15
C ARG A 124 17.34 0.03 9.06
N SER A 125 17.23 1.32 9.44
CA SER A 125 17.67 2.44 8.60
C SER A 125 19.11 2.18 8.08
N PRO A 126 19.41 2.50 6.80
CA PRO A 126 18.57 3.27 5.88
C PRO A 126 17.55 2.45 5.07
N ARG A 127 17.52 1.10 5.19
CA ARG A 127 16.65 0.23 4.40
C ARG A 127 15.18 0.42 4.75
N VAL A 128 14.84 0.43 6.05
CA VAL A 128 13.50 0.76 6.56
C VAL A 128 13.61 1.72 7.73
N LYS A 129 13.12 2.94 7.55
CA LYS A 129 12.99 3.98 8.58
C LYS A 129 11.53 4.15 8.93
N ILE A 130 11.16 3.90 10.19
CA ILE A 130 9.82 4.20 10.71
C ILE A 130 9.85 5.60 11.34
N ARG A 131 8.86 6.41 11.00
CA ARG A 131 8.58 7.73 11.58
C ARG A 131 7.18 7.69 12.17
N VAL A 132 7.07 7.99 13.45
CA VAL A 132 5.78 8.17 14.13
C VAL A 132 5.30 9.57 13.82
N ASP A 133 4.26 9.70 12.99
CA ASP A 133 3.75 10.98 12.53
C ASP A 133 2.42 10.82 11.79
N ASP A 134 1.73 11.93 11.54
CA ASP A 134 0.51 11.97 10.72
C ASP A 134 0.84 11.95 9.22
N ALA A 135 0.16 11.07 8.46
CA ALA A 135 0.40 10.90 7.03
C ALA A 135 0.07 12.17 6.23
N ARG A 136 -0.95 12.96 6.64
CA ARG A 136 -1.33 14.22 5.99
C ARG A 136 -0.23 15.27 6.17
N GLU A 137 0.25 15.43 7.41
CA GLU A 137 1.31 16.40 7.73
C GLU A 137 2.62 16.06 7.04
N VAL A 138 2.93 14.75 6.97
CA VAL A 138 4.12 14.27 6.27
C VAL A 138 4.00 14.54 4.77
N ALA A 139 2.85 14.28 4.14
CA ALA A 139 2.64 14.57 2.72
C ALA A 139 2.82 16.06 2.42
N ALA A 140 2.24 16.95 3.24
CA ALA A 140 2.40 18.40 3.11
C ALA A 140 3.87 18.87 3.23
N SER A 141 4.73 18.07 3.90
CA SER A 141 6.16 18.37 4.07
C SER A 141 7.06 17.78 2.99
N PHE A 142 6.51 17.15 1.96
CA PHE A 142 7.32 16.52 0.92
C PHE A 142 8.13 17.54 0.13
N THR A 143 9.41 17.25 -0.05
CA THR A 143 10.26 17.96 -0.99
C THR A 143 9.98 17.45 -2.40
N ALA A 144 9.96 18.32 -3.38
CA ALA A 144 9.77 17.95 -4.78
C ALA A 144 10.75 16.84 -5.24
N ASP A 145 10.31 15.96 -6.09
CA ASP A 145 11.10 14.90 -6.75
C ASP A 145 11.92 14.01 -5.80
N SER A 146 11.46 13.86 -4.56
CA SER A 146 12.22 13.17 -3.51
C SER A 146 11.80 11.72 -3.28
N ARG A 147 10.78 11.23 -4.00
CA ARG A 147 10.20 9.89 -3.87
C ARG A 147 9.92 9.29 -5.23
N ASP A 148 10.14 8.00 -5.36
CA ASP A 148 9.87 7.29 -6.62
C ASP A 148 8.52 6.56 -6.53
N ILE A 149 8.18 6.07 -5.33
CA ILE A 149 6.91 5.38 -5.06
C ILE A 149 6.31 5.92 -3.76
N ILE A 150 5.02 6.25 -3.77
CA ILE A 150 4.23 6.55 -2.57
C ILE A 150 3.10 5.52 -2.48
N ILE A 151 3.01 4.82 -1.36
CA ILE A 151 1.96 3.85 -1.06
C ILE A 151 1.14 4.38 0.12
N ARG A 152 -0.16 4.59 -0.07
CA ARG A 152 -1.08 4.93 1.02
C ARG A 152 -1.90 3.69 1.39
N ASP A 153 -1.71 3.22 2.62
CA ASP A 153 -2.45 2.10 3.21
C ASP A 153 -2.83 2.46 4.66
N VAL A 154 -3.71 3.46 4.78
CA VAL A 154 -4.15 4.03 6.06
C VAL A 154 -5.63 3.79 6.26
N PHE A 155 -5.96 3.24 7.43
CA PHE A 155 -7.35 3.00 7.83
C PHE A 155 -7.60 3.51 9.25
N SER A 156 -8.80 4.04 9.46
CA SER A 156 -9.40 4.24 10.78
C SER A 156 -10.60 3.32 10.89
N GLY A 157 -10.42 2.18 11.56
CA GLY A 157 -11.34 1.06 11.45
C GLY A 157 -11.35 0.49 10.01
N ALA A 158 -12.50 0.46 9.35
CA ALA A 158 -12.64 -0.08 7.99
C ALA A 158 -12.65 0.99 6.89
N VAL A 159 -12.33 2.24 7.21
CA VAL A 159 -12.47 3.38 6.29
C VAL A 159 -11.19 4.19 6.24
N THR A 160 -10.80 4.62 5.05
CA THR A 160 -9.72 5.60 4.88
C THR A 160 -10.14 6.96 5.43
N PRO A 161 -9.31 7.65 6.26
CA PRO A 161 -9.58 9.01 6.71
C PRO A 161 -9.79 9.97 5.54
N GLN A 162 -10.83 10.80 5.63
CA GLN A 162 -11.25 11.65 4.50
C GLN A 162 -10.16 12.62 4.05
N ASN A 163 -9.38 13.19 4.98
CA ASN A 163 -8.28 14.10 4.71
C ASN A 163 -7.11 13.48 3.93
N LEU A 164 -7.11 12.16 3.74
CA LEU A 164 -6.14 11.42 2.92
C LEU A 164 -6.74 10.98 1.57
N THR A 165 -7.87 11.55 1.18
CA THR A 165 -8.60 11.23 -0.05
C THR A 165 -9.03 12.48 -0.82
N THR A 166 -8.44 13.64 -0.51
CA THR A 166 -8.75 14.94 -1.11
C THR A 166 -7.79 15.27 -2.25
N VAL A 167 -8.21 16.12 -3.17
CA VAL A 167 -7.39 16.60 -4.28
C VAL A 167 -6.12 17.29 -3.78
N GLU A 168 -6.22 18.02 -2.67
CA GLU A 168 -5.11 18.71 -2.04
C GLU A 168 -4.06 17.71 -1.51
N PHE A 169 -4.50 16.63 -0.84
CA PHE A 169 -3.60 15.56 -0.41
C PHE A 169 -2.92 14.87 -1.60
N PHE A 170 -3.66 14.58 -2.65
CA PHE A 170 -3.08 14.00 -3.87
C PHE A 170 -2.07 14.92 -4.53
N SER A 171 -2.34 16.23 -4.53
CA SER A 171 -1.41 17.24 -5.06
C SER A 171 -0.10 17.31 -4.28
N GLU A 172 -0.16 17.16 -2.95
CA GLU A 172 1.03 17.06 -2.09
C GLU A 172 1.82 15.76 -2.38
N CYS A 173 1.13 14.64 -2.55
CA CYS A 173 1.78 13.39 -2.95
C CYS A 173 2.44 13.50 -4.33
N ARG A 174 1.77 14.10 -5.32
CA ARG A 174 2.33 14.33 -6.65
C ARG A 174 3.56 15.23 -6.60
N HIS A 175 3.52 16.31 -5.80
CA HIS A 175 4.68 17.18 -5.60
C HIS A 175 5.90 16.41 -5.08
N GLY A 176 5.69 15.43 -4.21
CA GLY A 176 6.77 14.61 -3.65
C GLY A 176 7.32 13.56 -4.61
N LEU A 177 6.56 13.14 -5.62
CA LEU A 177 6.97 12.13 -6.58
C LEU A 177 7.96 12.68 -7.61
N ALA A 178 8.98 11.91 -7.92
CA ALA A 178 9.88 12.16 -9.03
C ALA A 178 9.17 11.91 -10.37
N THR A 179 9.74 12.46 -11.45
CA THR A 179 9.27 12.18 -12.80
C THR A 179 9.21 10.65 -13.05
N GLY A 180 8.09 10.17 -13.52
CA GLY A 180 7.84 8.72 -13.69
C GLY A 180 7.50 7.99 -12.40
N GLY A 181 7.33 8.67 -11.28
CA GLY A 181 6.96 8.07 -10.01
C GLY A 181 5.52 7.56 -9.99
N LEU A 182 5.23 6.60 -9.09
CA LEU A 182 3.93 5.98 -8.95
C LEU A 182 3.32 6.27 -7.57
N TYR A 183 2.07 6.72 -7.57
CA TYR A 183 1.20 6.72 -6.40
C TYR A 183 0.32 5.48 -6.40
N VAL A 184 0.27 4.78 -5.26
CA VAL A 184 -0.58 3.60 -5.07
C VAL A 184 -1.38 3.79 -3.79
N SER A 185 -2.69 3.52 -3.82
CA SER A 185 -3.49 3.51 -2.60
C SER A 185 -4.34 2.26 -2.46
N ASN A 186 -4.48 1.78 -1.23
CA ASN A 186 -5.49 0.81 -0.86
C ASN A 186 -6.77 1.55 -0.42
N CYS A 187 -7.87 1.24 -1.07
CA CYS A 187 -9.21 1.74 -0.74
C CYS A 187 -10.10 0.57 -0.32
N GLY A 188 -10.45 0.51 0.97
CA GLY A 188 -11.50 -0.40 1.44
C GLY A 188 -12.86 0.21 1.12
N ASP A 189 -13.70 -0.49 0.37
CA ASP A 189 -14.99 0.07 -0.04
C ASP A 189 -16.13 -0.96 0.02
N HIS A 190 -17.35 -0.43 0.06
CA HIS A 190 -18.57 -1.19 0.06
C HIS A 190 -19.08 -1.47 -1.35
N ALA A 191 -20.21 -2.17 -1.44
CA ALA A 191 -20.80 -2.58 -2.72
C ALA A 191 -21.21 -1.40 -3.63
N ASP A 192 -21.40 -0.21 -3.10
CA ASP A 192 -21.76 0.99 -3.90
C ASP A 192 -20.55 1.65 -4.57
N LEU A 193 -19.34 1.31 -4.12
CA LEU A 193 -18.05 1.76 -4.69
C LEU A 193 -17.89 3.29 -4.72
N ARG A 194 -18.56 3.99 -3.79
CA ARG A 194 -18.55 5.46 -3.76
C ARG A 194 -17.19 6.01 -3.33
N GLY A 195 -16.55 5.34 -2.39
CA GLY A 195 -15.23 5.73 -1.88
C GLY A 195 -14.18 5.69 -2.99
N ALA A 196 -14.03 4.53 -3.63
CA ALA A 196 -13.07 4.33 -4.72
C ALA A 196 -13.31 5.26 -5.91
N LYS A 197 -14.58 5.46 -6.28
CA LYS A 197 -14.94 6.37 -7.38
C LYS A 197 -14.62 7.83 -7.07
N ALA A 198 -14.87 8.28 -5.84
CA ALA A 198 -14.54 9.65 -5.43
C ALA A 198 -13.01 9.87 -5.34
N GLU A 199 -12.26 8.87 -4.84
CA GLU A 199 -10.81 8.93 -4.82
C GLU A 199 -10.23 8.97 -6.25
N LEU A 200 -10.70 8.11 -7.15
CA LEU A 200 -10.28 8.12 -8.56
C LEU A 200 -10.61 9.44 -9.27
N ALA A 201 -11.77 10.04 -8.98
CA ALA A 201 -12.10 11.36 -9.50
C ALA A 201 -11.09 12.42 -9.04
N GLY A 202 -10.74 12.43 -7.75
CA GLY A 202 -9.71 13.34 -7.23
C GLY A 202 -8.30 13.05 -7.75
N MET A 203 -7.94 11.79 -7.88
CA MET A 203 -6.66 11.40 -8.47
C MET A 203 -6.54 11.86 -9.93
N ALA A 204 -7.62 11.74 -10.71
CA ALA A 204 -7.65 12.15 -12.11
C ALA A 204 -7.66 13.68 -12.34
N GLU A 205 -7.89 14.49 -11.29
CA GLU A 205 -7.67 15.95 -11.33
C GLU A 205 -6.19 16.29 -11.14
N VAL A 206 -5.40 15.39 -10.56
CA VAL A 206 -4.00 15.62 -10.19
C VAL A 206 -3.01 14.96 -11.14
N TRP A 207 -3.26 13.71 -11.53
CA TRP A 207 -2.38 12.92 -12.38
C TRP A 207 -3.00 12.67 -13.77
N GLU A 208 -2.13 12.52 -14.75
CA GLU A 208 -2.54 12.27 -16.13
C GLU A 208 -3.16 10.88 -16.30
N HIS A 209 -2.59 9.87 -15.65
CA HIS A 209 -2.98 8.47 -15.79
C HIS A 209 -3.47 7.87 -14.46
N VAL A 210 -4.56 7.12 -14.53
CA VAL A 210 -5.16 6.38 -13.40
C VAL A 210 -5.55 4.97 -13.80
N ALA A 211 -5.36 3.99 -12.92
CA ALA A 211 -5.73 2.61 -13.16
C ALA A 211 -6.20 1.94 -11.85
N VAL A 212 -6.77 0.74 -11.96
CA VAL A 212 -7.31 -0.01 -10.82
C VAL A 212 -6.87 -1.46 -10.87
N ILE A 213 -6.59 -2.03 -9.69
CA ILE A 213 -6.47 -3.48 -9.51
C ILE A 213 -7.43 -3.92 -8.42
N ALA A 214 -8.30 -4.87 -8.72
CA ALA A 214 -9.20 -5.46 -7.73
C ALA A 214 -9.75 -6.82 -8.19
N ASP A 215 -10.34 -7.55 -7.23
CA ASP A 215 -11.18 -8.71 -7.53
C ASP A 215 -12.40 -8.30 -8.36
N PRO A 216 -12.73 -9.05 -9.43
CA PRO A 216 -13.90 -8.78 -10.27
C PRO A 216 -15.24 -8.74 -9.52
N ALA A 217 -15.39 -9.49 -8.43
CA ALA A 217 -16.62 -9.43 -7.62
C ALA A 217 -16.73 -8.11 -6.87
N MET A 218 -15.59 -7.57 -6.40
CA MET A 218 -15.54 -6.25 -5.78
C MET A 218 -15.94 -5.15 -6.78
N LEU A 219 -15.33 -5.14 -7.97
CA LEU A 219 -15.64 -4.17 -9.03
C LEU A 219 -17.11 -4.22 -9.53
N LYS A 220 -17.79 -5.33 -9.29
CA LYS A 220 -19.23 -5.51 -9.60
C LYS A 220 -20.13 -5.12 -8.41
N GLY A 221 -19.57 -4.59 -7.33
CA GLY A 221 -20.33 -4.19 -6.14
C GLY A 221 -21.03 -5.38 -5.43
N ARG A 222 -20.39 -6.54 -5.39
CA ARG A 222 -21.00 -7.75 -4.79
C ARG A 222 -20.59 -7.99 -3.35
N ARG A 223 -19.54 -7.35 -2.88
CA ARG A 223 -19.01 -7.50 -1.52
C ARG A 223 -18.24 -6.25 -1.08
N TYR A 224 -17.98 -6.11 0.21
CA TYR A 224 -16.92 -5.26 0.75
C TYR A 224 -15.56 -5.84 0.40
N GLY A 225 -14.56 -5.00 0.17
CA GLY A 225 -13.18 -5.44 -0.04
C GLY A 225 -12.22 -4.32 -0.41
N ASN A 226 -11.01 -4.73 -0.73
CA ASN A 226 -9.94 -3.83 -1.10
C ASN A 226 -9.93 -3.56 -2.61
N ILE A 227 -9.61 -2.33 -2.98
CA ILE A 227 -9.38 -1.86 -4.34
C ILE A 227 -8.06 -1.11 -4.32
N VAL A 228 -7.11 -1.52 -5.15
CA VAL A 228 -5.84 -0.81 -5.31
C VAL A 228 -6.00 0.20 -6.44
N LEU A 229 -5.78 1.48 -6.13
CA LEU A 229 -5.85 2.59 -7.06
C LEU A 229 -4.43 3.04 -7.40
N LEU A 230 -4.19 3.33 -8.66
CA LEU A 230 -2.88 3.70 -9.20
C LEU A 230 -2.97 5.06 -9.88
N ALA A 231 -1.96 5.91 -9.71
CA ALA A 231 -1.83 7.16 -10.47
C ALA A 231 -0.37 7.50 -10.77
N SER A 232 -0.13 8.08 -11.94
CA SER A 232 1.18 8.56 -12.38
C SER A 232 1.02 9.62 -13.46
N ASP A 233 2.07 10.45 -13.65
CA ASP A 233 2.20 11.31 -14.83
C ASP A 233 2.86 10.58 -16.01
N SER A 234 3.37 9.35 -15.80
CA SER A 234 3.81 8.46 -16.87
C SER A 234 2.72 7.44 -17.17
N GLU A 235 2.67 7.00 -18.42
CA GLU A 235 1.75 5.94 -18.83
C GLU A 235 1.83 4.75 -17.88
N LEU A 236 0.67 4.25 -17.48
CA LEU A 236 0.54 3.02 -16.73
C LEU A 236 0.55 1.84 -17.72
N LEU A 237 0.57 0.60 -17.19
CA LEU A 237 0.69 -0.59 -18.03
C LEU A 237 -0.24 -0.59 -19.25
N GLU A 238 0.34 -0.56 -20.44
CA GLU A 238 -0.39 -0.61 -21.70
C GLU A 238 -0.98 -2.02 -21.91
N ASP A 239 -2.26 -2.08 -22.26
CA ASP A 239 -2.91 -3.37 -22.58
C ASP A 239 -2.23 -4.05 -23.76
N GLY A 240 -1.94 -5.35 -23.60
CA GLY A 240 -1.22 -6.14 -24.60
C GLY A 240 0.31 -6.04 -24.52
N SER A 241 0.88 -5.16 -23.70
CA SER A 241 2.33 -5.13 -23.47
C SER A 241 2.81 -6.41 -22.76
N PRO A 242 4.09 -6.83 -22.94
CA PRO A 242 4.64 -7.97 -22.22
C PRO A 242 4.57 -7.81 -20.70
N THR A 243 4.79 -6.60 -20.19
CA THR A 243 4.74 -6.27 -18.76
C THR A 243 3.31 -6.39 -18.23
N CYS A 244 2.32 -5.84 -18.95
CA CYS A 244 0.91 -5.99 -18.58
C CYS A 244 0.47 -7.46 -18.59
N ALA A 245 0.90 -8.25 -19.57
CA ALA A 245 0.61 -9.68 -19.65
C ALA A 245 1.25 -10.46 -18.48
N ALA A 246 2.46 -10.09 -18.05
CA ALA A 246 3.13 -10.68 -16.88
C ALA A 246 2.42 -10.31 -15.59
N ALA A 247 2.06 -9.03 -15.41
CA ALA A 247 1.28 -8.55 -14.28
C ALA A 247 -0.07 -9.28 -14.18
N THR A 248 -0.79 -9.39 -15.29
CA THR A 248 -2.07 -10.09 -15.36
C THR A 248 -1.96 -11.55 -14.92
N ARG A 249 -0.93 -12.29 -15.36
CA ARG A 249 -0.71 -13.68 -14.92
C ARG A 249 -0.47 -13.77 -13.41
N ARG A 250 0.30 -12.84 -12.85
CA ARG A 250 0.56 -12.80 -11.39
C ARG A 250 -0.72 -12.51 -10.61
N LEU A 251 -1.50 -11.53 -11.04
CA LEU A 251 -2.77 -11.15 -10.41
C LEU A 251 -3.81 -12.28 -10.45
N LEU A 252 -3.90 -13.00 -11.57
CA LEU A 252 -4.82 -14.13 -11.71
C LEU A 252 -4.36 -15.37 -10.94
N GLY A 253 -3.06 -15.52 -10.69
CA GLY A 253 -2.47 -16.67 -9.99
C GLY A 253 -2.52 -16.57 -8.46
N GLY A 254 -2.93 -15.45 -7.88
CA GLY A 254 -3.04 -15.26 -6.43
C GLY A 254 -4.21 -16.05 -5.82
N ALA A 255 -4.20 -16.20 -4.48
CA ALA A 255 -5.29 -16.85 -3.73
C ALA A 255 -6.64 -16.15 -3.95
N VAL A 256 -6.65 -14.84 -4.12
CA VAL A 256 -7.79 -14.05 -4.57
C VAL A 256 -7.41 -13.45 -5.94
N PRO A 257 -7.89 -14.02 -7.04
CA PRO A 257 -7.61 -13.53 -8.38
C PRO A 257 -8.09 -12.08 -8.57
N ALA A 258 -7.20 -11.22 -9.07
CA ALA A 258 -7.51 -9.84 -9.38
C ALA A 258 -7.31 -9.53 -10.87
N GLN A 259 -7.84 -8.38 -11.29
CA GLN A 259 -7.70 -7.86 -12.64
C GLN A 259 -7.13 -6.45 -12.59
N TYR A 260 -6.14 -6.19 -13.42
CA TYR A 260 -5.75 -4.84 -13.78
C TYR A 260 -6.81 -4.25 -14.73
N LYS A 261 -7.17 -3.01 -14.48
CA LYS A 261 -8.09 -2.22 -15.30
C LYS A 261 -7.36 -0.97 -15.76
N ASP A 262 -7.26 -0.85 -17.08
CA ASP A 262 -6.62 0.25 -17.76
C ASP A 262 -7.29 1.60 -17.51
N GLU A 263 -6.69 2.65 -18.03
CA GLU A 263 -7.19 4.01 -17.89
C GLU A 263 -8.59 4.19 -18.52
N GLU A 264 -8.83 3.64 -19.70
CA GLU A 264 -10.11 3.79 -20.39
C GLU A 264 -11.26 3.17 -19.57
N TRP A 265 -11.04 1.96 -19.05
CA TRP A 265 -12.02 1.33 -18.18
C TRP A 265 -12.17 2.11 -16.87
N THR A 266 -11.09 2.56 -16.28
CA THR A 266 -11.08 3.27 -15.00
C THR A 266 -11.82 4.59 -15.11
N ARG A 267 -11.60 5.38 -16.16
CA ARG A 267 -12.33 6.65 -16.40
C ARG A 267 -13.83 6.42 -16.60
N ARG A 268 -14.24 5.34 -17.24
CA ARG A 268 -15.66 4.96 -17.32
C ARG A 268 -16.23 4.55 -15.97
N PHE A 269 -15.44 3.84 -15.15
CA PHE A 269 -15.86 3.34 -13.84
C PHE A 269 -16.21 4.46 -12.85
N PHE A 270 -15.44 5.54 -12.80
CA PHE A 270 -15.73 6.66 -11.92
C PHE A 270 -16.49 7.81 -12.60
N SER A 271 -16.94 7.65 -13.84
CA SER A 271 -17.68 8.68 -14.56
C SER A 271 -18.86 9.21 -13.75
N GLY A 272 -18.95 10.54 -13.59
CA GLY A 272 -19.98 11.22 -12.81
C GLY A 272 -19.73 11.23 -11.30
N ALA A 273 -18.64 10.64 -10.82
CA ALA A 273 -18.23 10.82 -9.42
C ALA A 273 -17.64 12.21 -9.19
N VAL A 274 -17.74 12.70 -7.97
CA VAL A 274 -17.24 14.01 -7.56
C VAL A 274 -16.02 13.81 -6.67
N ALA A 275 -14.94 14.49 -6.99
CA ALA A 275 -13.73 14.54 -6.17
C ALA A 275 -14.02 15.18 -4.80
N ARG A 276 -13.23 14.80 -3.81
CA ARG A 276 -13.28 15.43 -2.49
C ARG A 276 -12.20 16.50 -2.41
N HIS A 277 -12.54 17.61 -1.76
CA HIS A 277 -11.64 18.70 -1.43
C HIS A 277 -11.57 18.90 0.09
N ASP A 278 -10.52 19.61 0.58
CA ASP A 278 -10.34 19.94 2.00
C ASP A 278 -11.41 20.88 2.52
#